data_eb4b7925eb4d6021ba2cf830340fc0e4
#
_entry.id   eb4b7925eb4d6021ba2cf830340fc0e4
#
_cell.length_a   1.000
_cell.length_b   1.000
_cell.length_c   1.000
_cell.angle_alpha   90.00
_cell.angle_beta   90.00
_cell.angle_gamma   90.00
#
_symmetry.space_group_name_H-M   'P 1'
#
loop_
_entity.id
_entity.type
_entity.pdbx_description
1 polymer ?
#
loop_
_entity_poly.entity_id
_entity_poly.type
_entity_poly.pdbx_seq_one_letter_code
_entity_poly.pdbx_strand_id
1 'polypeptide(L)'
;MAPVVLAGRYRLEAPLGSGGMAEVWRAVDERLGRKVAVKLLHPRALPPERERFLLEVRALSRLFHPGIVQVLDLGEEAGRPFFVMELVEGGTFDRLGPFEEGPEGDAILRGAEEVMEALAHLHAQGILHRDLTPKNILLTREGHPKVMDFGLAYLLQESRHLTRTGYTLGTPTYMAPEQAKGLPLTPKADLYSFGAVLYRTLTGRPPFEGENDQAILFQHVYEEPKPPEALNPAVPRAVGEAVLALLAKHPEERPSHPGLFRGVLAGFQALRLATPRAGASRSGHYPFAPEPRRLALKGRVDLGGEAAWPGEMVYAGGRVFLGVGRSLVAVDLLTGEVARVALPDEVTAPPVVRKGGVYVGAWDGRVRRFRGQTLEWSAETGAEVTAACLVVGERVYVGSRDGTLYAYEKDRPLFRFRAGGHLSASPTFYRGMVFVGSEDGWLYALDPKDGGVRYKVRTGPVHAPVAGYKGVLYIPTWQGEVYAFDPLSRETLWSVALEGEIWGGLAVGEEHVYVAGWDGVLRALDRLTGEEVWSLEVGKTTAGLAYAQGHVYAATEEGRLLAVDRRGQVVFEASGLGPVQVPPLPLPEEVLVVSLSGRLYRFGVG
;
A
#
# COMPACT_ATOMS: atom_id res chain seq x y z
N MET A 1 -20.96 -10.01 38.76
CA MET A 1 -21.52 -11.27 38.25
C MET A 1 -20.37 -12.24 38.09
N ALA A 2 -20.56 -13.52 38.46
CA ALA A 2 -19.54 -14.54 38.23
C ALA A 2 -19.29 -14.65 36.70
N PRO A 3 -18.05 -14.85 36.26
CA PRO A 3 -17.75 -15.03 34.84
C PRO A 3 -18.49 -16.27 34.31
N VAL A 4 -19.10 -16.14 33.14
CA VAL A 4 -19.75 -17.28 32.47
C VAL A 4 -18.66 -18.18 31.89
N VAL A 5 -18.63 -19.44 32.30
CA VAL A 5 -17.68 -20.46 31.82
C VAL A 5 -18.46 -21.56 31.10
N LEU A 6 -18.25 -21.71 29.82
CA LEU A 6 -18.89 -22.73 28.97
C LEU A 6 -18.13 -24.06 29.06
N ALA A 7 -18.84 -25.15 29.21
CA ALA A 7 -18.32 -26.52 29.34
C ALA A 7 -17.19 -26.64 30.40
N GLY A 8 -17.17 -25.80 31.43
CA GLY A 8 -16.13 -25.77 32.45
C GLY A 8 -14.73 -25.44 31.94
N ARG A 9 -14.63 -24.82 30.75
CA ARG A 9 -13.35 -24.58 30.08
C ARG A 9 -13.21 -23.19 29.44
N TYR A 10 -14.25 -22.67 28.81
CA TYR A 10 -14.18 -21.44 28.05
C TYR A 10 -14.81 -20.27 28.82
N ARG A 11 -13.98 -19.44 29.42
CA ARG A 11 -14.44 -18.28 30.22
C ARG A 11 -14.68 -17.09 29.27
N LEU A 12 -15.95 -16.68 29.18
CA LEU A 12 -16.34 -15.53 28.36
C LEU A 12 -15.83 -14.23 29.00
N GLU A 13 -15.25 -13.33 28.14
CA GLU A 13 -14.69 -12.05 28.58
C GLU A 13 -15.51 -10.85 28.11
N ALA A 14 -15.73 -10.77 26.78
CA ALA A 14 -16.39 -9.63 26.16
C ALA A 14 -17.13 -10.06 24.88
N PRO A 15 -18.30 -9.45 24.58
CA PRO A 15 -18.96 -9.67 23.30
C PRO A 15 -18.13 -9.04 22.17
N LEU A 16 -17.99 -9.77 21.05
CA LEU A 16 -17.37 -9.30 19.81
C LEU A 16 -18.40 -8.90 18.77
N GLY A 17 -19.59 -9.53 18.81
CA GLY A 17 -20.68 -9.23 17.91
C GLY A 17 -21.93 -10.07 18.23
N SER A 18 -23.08 -9.64 17.69
CA SER A 18 -24.33 -10.37 17.78
C SER A 18 -25.01 -10.34 16.43
N GLY A 19 -25.40 -11.51 15.93
CA GLY A 19 -26.17 -11.70 14.71
C GLY A 19 -27.58 -12.24 14.99
N GLY A 20 -28.36 -12.50 13.94
CA GLY A 20 -29.76 -12.93 14.10
C GLY A 20 -29.96 -14.23 14.89
N MET A 21 -29.03 -15.20 14.80
CA MET A 21 -29.17 -16.51 15.45
C MET A 21 -28.11 -16.81 16.53
N ALA A 22 -27.01 -16.07 16.60
CA ALA A 22 -25.91 -16.35 17.51
C ALA A 22 -25.17 -15.07 17.93
N GLU A 23 -24.51 -15.16 19.07
CA GLU A 23 -23.61 -14.14 19.59
C GLU A 23 -22.16 -14.66 19.57
N VAL A 24 -21.21 -13.76 19.31
CA VAL A 24 -19.77 -14.08 19.28
C VAL A 24 -19.10 -13.39 20.46
N TRP A 25 -18.35 -14.16 21.22
CA TRP A 25 -17.67 -13.71 22.43
C TRP A 25 -16.16 -13.93 22.32
N ARG A 26 -15.39 -12.98 22.82
CA ARG A 26 -14.00 -13.24 23.19
C ARG A 26 -14.00 -14.05 24.49
N ALA A 27 -13.20 -15.12 24.50
CA ALA A 27 -13.09 -16.02 25.65
C ALA A 27 -11.64 -16.46 25.87
N VAL A 28 -11.39 -17.03 27.04
CA VAL A 28 -10.13 -17.71 27.37
C VAL A 28 -10.40 -19.20 27.52
N ASP A 29 -9.64 -20.00 26.79
CA ASP A 29 -9.53 -21.45 27.03
C ASP A 29 -8.65 -21.65 28.29
N GLU A 30 -9.27 -21.90 29.43
CA GLU A 30 -8.57 -22.01 30.71
C GLU A 30 -7.64 -23.22 30.78
N ARG A 31 -7.86 -24.26 29.94
CA ARG A 31 -6.97 -25.44 29.88
C ARG A 31 -5.66 -25.15 29.12
N LEU A 32 -5.71 -24.31 28.09
CA LEU A 32 -4.57 -24.00 27.23
C LEU A 32 -3.99 -22.60 27.47
N GLY A 33 -4.65 -21.77 28.30
CA GLY A 33 -4.22 -20.41 28.63
C GLY A 33 -4.23 -19.46 27.42
N ARG A 34 -5.03 -19.74 26.38
CA ARG A 34 -5.06 -18.94 25.15
C ARG A 34 -6.41 -18.26 24.93
N LYS A 35 -6.38 -17.11 24.28
CA LYS A 35 -7.59 -16.40 23.84
C LYS A 35 -8.19 -17.11 22.62
N VAL A 36 -9.52 -17.17 22.58
CA VAL A 36 -10.33 -17.77 21.53
C VAL A 36 -11.57 -16.92 21.27
N ALA A 37 -12.23 -17.14 20.13
CA ALA A 37 -13.58 -16.65 19.89
C ALA A 37 -14.59 -17.80 20.07
N VAL A 38 -15.72 -17.51 20.69
CA VAL A 38 -16.80 -18.48 20.89
C VAL A 38 -18.07 -17.95 20.24
N LYS A 39 -18.61 -18.70 19.28
CA LYS A 39 -19.92 -18.43 18.69
C LYS A 39 -20.96 -19.29 19.38
N LEU A 40 -21.90 -18.65 20.07
CA LEU A 40 -22.90 -19.26 20.95
C LEU A 40 -24.29 -19.00 20.39
N LEU A 41 -25.06 -20.05 20.13
CA LEU A 41 -26.42 -19.96 19.61
C LEU A 41 -27.34 -19.22 20.63
N HIS A 42 -28.25 -18.37 20.15
CA HIS A 42 -29.18 -17.67 21.03
C HIS A 42 -30.11 -18.66 21.81
N PRO A 43 -30.50 -18.36 23.05
CA PRO A 43 -31.34 -19.25 23.84
C PRO A 43 -32.70 -19.52 23.23
N ARG A 44 -33.20 -18.61 22.40
CA ARG A 44 -34.51 -18.69 21.74
C ARG A 44 -34.42 -19.10 20.27
N ALA A 45 -33.28 -19.63 19.86
CA ALA A 45 -33.10 -20.08 18.48
C ALA A 45 -34.08 -21.20 18.11
N LEU A 46 -34.71 -21.07 16.96
CA LEU A 46 -35.66 -22.05 16.43
C LEU A 46 -34.93 -23.32 15.94
N PRO A 47 -35.62 -24.49 15.89
CA PRO A 47 -35.00 -25.73 15.40
C PRO A 47 -34.28 -25.61 14.05
N PRO A 48 -34.79 -24.89 13.04
CA PRO A 48 -34.06 -24.67 11.78
C PRO A 48 -32.77 -23.87 11.95
N GLU A 49 -32.71 -22.93 12.90
CA GLU A 49 -31.51 -22.12 13.19
C GLU A 49 -30.43 -22.96 13.87
N ARG A 50 -30.83 -23.85 14.79
CA ARG A 50 -29.94 -24.82 15.42
C ARG A 50 -29.34 -25.79 14.39
N GLU A 51 -30.13 -26.28 13.46
CA GLU A 51 -29.67 -27.17 12.40
C GLU A 51 -28.66 -26.46 11.49
N ARG A 52 -28.93 -25.21 11.08
CA ARG A 52 -28.01 -24.35 10.31
C ARG A 52 -26.67 -24.15 11.03
N PHE A 53 -26.74 -23.82 12.34
CA PHE A 53 -25.54 -23.63 13.15
C PHE A 53 -24.66 -24.89 13.19
N LEU A 54 -25.25 -26.05 13.37
CA LEU A 54 -24.52 -27.32 13.38
C LEU A 54 -23.96 -27.71 12.00
N LEU A 55 -24.67 -27.38 10.91
CA LEU A 55 -24.16 -27.56 9.55
C LEU A 55 -22.96 -26.66 9.25
N GLU A 56 -23.01 -25.40 9.69
CA GLU A 56 -21.89 -24.46 9.60
C GLU A 56 -20.65 -25.04 10.27
N VAL A 57 -20.77 -25.49 11.51
CA VAL A 57 -19.66 -26.10 12.25
C VAL A 57 -19.09 -27.32 11.54
N ARG A 58 -19.95 -28.22 11.04
CA ARG A 58 -19.51 -29.43 10.31
C ARG A 58 -18.75 -29.11 9.02
N ALA A 59 -19.18 -28.08 8.30
CA ALA A 59 -18.47 -27.64 7.11
C ALA A 59 -17.11 -27.03 7.49
N LEU A 60 -17.08 -26.10 8.45
CA LEU A 60 -15.88 -25.44 8.94
C LEU A 60 -14.85 -26.39 9.53
N SER A 61 -15.29 -27.41 10.29
CA SER A 61 -14.38 -28.36 10.95
C SER A 61 -13.55 -29.22 9.98
N ARG A 62 -13.96 -29.30 8.70
CA ARG A 62 -13.25 -30.03 7.65
C ARG A 62 -12.28 -29.16 6.86
N LEU A 63 -12.34 -27.83 7.06
CA LEU A 63 -11.51 -26.88 6.33
C LEU A 63 -10.25 -26.59 7.13
N PHE A 64 -9.11 -26.73 6.47
CA PHE A 64 -7.82 -26.37 7.01
C PHE A 64 -7.07 -25.54 5.98
N HIS A 65 -7.08 -24.22 6.17
CA HIS A 65 -6.42 -23.28 5.27
C HIS A 65 -6.04 -21.99 6.03
N PRO A 66 -4.84 -21.41 5.82
CA PRO A 66 -4.40 -20.22 6.54
C PRO A 66 -5.33 -19.01 6.37
N GLY A 67 -5.98 -18.86 5.21
CA GLY A 67 -6.94 -17.79 4.91
C GLY A 67 -8.39 -18.08 5.34
N ILE A 68 -8.65 -19.12 6.15
CA ILE A 68 -9.98 -19.47 6.67
C ILE A 68 -9.90 -19.56 8.19
N VAL A 69 -10.90 -18.99 8.88
CA VAL A 69 -10.97 -19.06 10.35
C VAL A 69 -11.11 -20.51 10.80
N GLN A 70 -10.18 -20.96 11.64
CA GLN A 70 -10.10 -22.35 12.10
C GLN A 70 -11.07 -22.61 13.26
N VAL A 71 -11.94 -23.63 13.13
CA VAL A 71 -12.70 -24.17 14.25
C VAL A 71 -11.80 -25.04 15.13
N LEU A 72 -11.82 -24.79 16.41
CA LEU A 72 -10.94 -25.43 17.40
C LEU A 72 -11.68 -26.48 18.26
N ASP A 73 -12.97 -26.24 18.54
CA ASP A 73 -13.77 -27.13 19.39
C ASP A 73 -15.29 -26.89 19.17
N LEU A 74 -16.09 -27.86 19.59
CA LEU A 74 -17.54 -27.79 19.57
C LEU A 74 -18.08 -28.27 20.92
N GLY A 75 -19.07 -27.57 21.48
CA GLY A 75 -19.68 -27.94 22.74
C GLY A 75 -21.15 -27.54 22.84
N GLU A 76 -21.74 -27.88 23.98
CA GLU A 76 -23.10 -27.49 24.35
C GLU A 76 -23.11 -27.08 25.82
N GLU A 77 -23.79 -25.98 26.15
CA GLU A 77 -23.98 -25.52 27.53
C GLU A 77 -25.46 -25.22 27.75
N ALA A 78 -26.07 -25.87 28.75
CA ALA A 78 -27.50 -25.75 29.08
C ALA A 78 -28.45 -25.88 27.87
N GLY A 79 -28.18 -26.83 26.95
CA GLY A 79 -28.94 -27.04 25.71
C GLY A 79 -28.62 -26.07 24.58
N ARG A 80 -27.66 -25.17 24.75
CA ARG A 80 -27.19 -24.21 23.72
C ARG A 80 -25.91 -24.70 23.10
N PRO A 81 -25.90 -25.05 21.81
CA PRO A 81 -24.67 -25.37 21.13
C PRO A 81 -23.80 -24.12 20.95
N PHE A 82 -22.51 -24.33 21.06
CA PHE A 82 -21.48 -23.33 20.76
C PHE A 82 -20.31 -23.98 20.04
N PHE A 83 -19.57 -23.19 19.29
CA PHE A 83 -18.26 -23.62 18.80
C PHE A 83 -17.17 -22.58 19.09
N VAL A 84 -15.98 -23.10 19.22
CA VAL A 84 -14.78 -22.33 19.52
C VAL A 84 -13.94 -22.22 18.28
N MET A 85 -13.47 -21.04 17.98
CA MET A 85 -12.62 -20.76 16.84
C MET A 85 -11.42 -19.90 17.24
N GLU A 86 -10.43 -19.83 16.40
CA GLU A 86 -9.33 -18.91 16.60
C GLU A 86 -9.82 -17.46 16.71
N LEU A 87 -9.19 -16.68 17.58
CA LEU A 87 -9.47 -15.26 17.73
C LEU A 87 -8.64 -14.45 16.74
N VAL A 88 -9.30 -13.67 15.89
CA VAL A 88 -8.68 -12.81 14.88
C VAL A 88 -8.90 -11.35 15.29
N GLU A 89 -7.82 -10.57 15.48
CA GLU A 89 -7.88 -9.27 16.16
C GLU A 89 -7.42 -8.07 15.31
N GLY A 90 -7.13 -8.20 14.01
CA GLY A 90 -6.66 -7.09 13.13
C GLY A 90 -7.77 -6.23 12.52
N GLY A 91 -9.04 -6.57 12.74
CA GLY A 91 -10.19 -5.86 12.18
C GLY A 91 -10.74 -6.52 10.91
N THR A 92 -11.38 -5.75 10.04
CA THR A 92 -12.04 -6.23 8.82
C THR A 92 -11.29 -5.79 7.57
N PHE A 93 -11.48 -6.47 6.43
CA PHE A 93 -10.72 -6.27 5.19
C PHE A 93 -10.79 -4.84 4.64
N ASP A 94 -11.91 -4.16 4.82
CA ASP A 94 -12.09 -2.77 4.38
C ASP A 94 -11.23 -1.75 5.16
N ARG A 95 -10.61 -2.16 6.28
CA ARG A 95 -9.60 -1.35 6.97
C ARG A 95 -8.29 -1.20 6.21
N LEU A 96 -8.03 -2.03 5.21
CA LEU A 96 -6.86 -1.90 4.35
C LEU A 96 -6.94 -0.70 3.40
N GLY A 97 -8.16 -0.22 3.10
CA GLY A 97 -8.41 0.87 2.16
C GLY A 97 -8.78 2.21 2.82
N PRO A 98 -9.02 3.25 2.01
CA PRO A 98 -8.97 3.22 0.54
C PRO A 98 -7.57 3.00 -0.03
N PHE A 99 -7.50 2.60 -1.31
CA PHE A 99 -6.23 2.27 -1.97
C PHE A 99 -5.34 3.51 -2.08
N GLU A 100 -4.08 3.31 -1.73
CA GLU A 100 -3.00 4.27 -1.91
C GLU A 100 -1.81 3.59 -2.58
N GLU A 101 -1.08 4.33 -3.39
CA GLU A 101 0.13 3.82 -4.00
C GLU A 101 1.21 3.67 -2.92
N GLY A 102 1.72 2.46 -2.72
CA GLY A 102 2.70 2.19 -1.68
C GLY A 102 2.45 0.86 -0.97
N PRO A 103 3.00 0.68 0.24
CA PRO A 103 2.82 -0.53 1.02
C PRO A 103 1.37 -0.87 1.34
N GLU A 104 0.52 0.15 1.47
CA GLU A 104 -0.92 0.01 1.69
C GLU A 104 -1.59 -0.65 0.48
N GLY A 105 -1.29 -0.18 -0.72
CA GLY A 105 -1.78 -0.79 -1.95
C GLY A 105 -1.26 -2.22 -2.12
N ASP A 106 0.01 -2.46 -1.81
CA ASP A 106 0.58 -3.82 -1.79
C ASP A 106 -0.17 -4.73 -0.81
N ALA A 107 -0.52 -4.23 0.38
CA ALA A 107 -1.26 -5.01 1.39
C ALA A 107 -2.66 -5.39 0.90
N ILE A 108 -3.37 -4.46 0.24
CA ILE A 108 -4.67 -4.75 -0.36
C ILE A 108 -4.55 -5.84 -1.44
N LEU A 109 -3.57 -5.73 -2.33
CA LEU A 109 -3.41 -6.69 -3.44
C LEU A 109 -2.94 -8.07 -2.96
N ARG A 110 -2.03 -8.14 -1.98
CA ARG A 110 -1.68 -9.42 -1.33
C ARG A 110 -2.87 -10.04 -0.63
N GLY A 111 -3.59 -9.24 0.17
CA GLY A 111 -4.80 -9.70 0.84
C GLY A 111 -5.86 -10.17 -0.15
N ALA A 112 -6.01 -9.52 -1.30
CA ALA A 112 -6.92 -9.95 -2.35
C ALA A 112 -6.53 -11.32 -2.92
N GLU A 113 -5.25 -11.58 -3.14
CA GLU A 113 -4.76 -12.88 -3.58
C GLU A 113 -5.04 -13.98 -2.53
N GLU A 114 -4.71 -13.72 -1.26
CA GLU A 114 -4.94 -14.66 -0.16
C GLU A 114 -6.43 -15.00 0.01
N VAL A 115 -7.34 -14.04 -0.15
CA VAL A 115 -8.79 -14.30 -0.15
C VAL A 115 -9.20 -15.15 -1.36
N MET A 116 -8.68 -14.86 -2.55
CA MET A 116 -8.96 -15.69 -3.75
C MET A 116 -8.48 -17.13 -3.56
N GLU A 117 -7.34 -17.36 -2.93
CA GLU A 117 -6.83 -18.70 -2.59
C GLU A 117 -7.74 -19.41 -1.57
N ALA A 118 -8.19 -18.68 -0.52
CA ALA A 118 -9.13 -19.21 0.44
C ALA A 118 -10.48 -19.60 -0.20
N LEU A 119 -11.02 -18.74 -1.08
CA LEU A 119 -12.24 -19.05 -1.83
C LEU A 119 -12.05 -20.25 -2.77
N ALA A 120 -10.92 -20.35 -3.47
CA ALA A 120 -10.61 -21.51 -4.31
C ALA A 120 -10.55 -22.82 -3.51
N HIS A 121 -9.99 -22.78 -2.28
CA HIS A 121 -9.97 -23.92 -1.37
C HIS A 121 -11.40 -24.34 -0.95
N LEU A 122 -12.27 -23.37 -0.59
CA LEU A 122 -13.68 -23.62 -0.29
C LEU A 122 -14.42 -24.29 -1.46
N HIS A 123 -14.28 -23.71 -2.64
CA HIS A 123 -14.93 -24.17 -3.85
C HIS A 123 -14.48 -25.58 -4.26
N ALA A 124 -13.20 -25.92 -4.05
CA ALA A 124 -12.70 -27.27 -4.27
C ALA A 124 -13.32 -28.33 -3.34
N GLN A 125 -13.83 -27.90 -2.16
CA GLN A 125 -14.60 -28.75 -1.24
C GLN A 125 -16.11 -28.71 -1.49
N GLY A 126 -16.57 -28.07 -2.58
CA GLY A 126 -17.97 -27.92 -2.92
C GLY A 126 -18.75 -26.96 -2.03
N ILE A 127 -18.06 -26.07 -1.30
CA ILE A 127 -18.65 -25.12 -0.38
C ILE A 127 -18.70 -23.74 -1.02
N LEU A 128 -19.84 -23.07 -1.02
CA LEU A 128 -20.02 -21.68 -1.41
C LEU A 128 -20.21 -20.80 -0.17
N HIS A 129 -19.60 -19.62 -0.16
CA HIS A 129 -19.73 -18.67 0.96
C HIS A 129 -21.10 -17.99 0.98
N ARG A 130 -21.60 -17.49 -0.16
CA ARG A 130 -22.94 -16.92 -0.43
C ARG A 130 -23.28 -15.59 0.26
N ASP A 131 -22.53 -15.17 1.28
CA ASP A 131 -22.70 -13.88 1.98
C ASP A 131 -21.34 -13.24 2.28
N LEU A 132 -20.51 -13.09 1.25
CA LEU A 132 -19.19 -12.47 1.40
C LEU A 132 -19.33 -10.95 1.49
N THR A 133 -18.97 -10.41 2.65
CA THR A 133 -18.99 -8.98 2.98
C THR A 133 -17.68 -8.60 3.66
N PRO A 134 -17.34 -7.30 3.80
CA PRO A 134 -16.14 -6.91 4.53
C PRO A 134 -16.08 -7.45 5.97
N LYS A 135 -17.22 -7.60 6.62
CA LYS A 135 -17.32 -8.11 8.01
C LYS A 135 -16.95 -9.59 8.14
N ASN A 136 -17.09 -10.34 7.04
CA ASN A 136 -16.82 -11.78 6.98
C ASN A 136 -15.42 -12.10 6.48
N ILE A 137 -14.57 -11.07 6.31
CA ILE A 137 -13.14 -11.21 6.02
C ILE A 137 -12.38 -10.44 7.10
N LEU A 138 -11.88 -11.17 8.09
CA LEU A 138 -11.12 -10.60 9.19
C LEU A 138 -9.63 -10.50 8.83
N LEU A 139 -8.92 -9.60 9.49
CA LEU A 139 -7.48 -9.47 9.37
C LEU A 139 -6.79 -9.97 10.64
N THR A 140 -5.69 -10.69 10.50
CA THR A 140 -4.76 -10.93 11.62
C THR A 140 -4.06 -9.61 12.00
N ARG A 141 -3.34 -9.60 13.11
CA ARG A 141 -2.54 -8.41 13.51
C ARG A 141 -1.46 -8.07 12.49
N GLU A 142 -0.98 -9.07 11.75
CA GLU A 142 0.01 -8.95 10.68
C GLU A 142 -0.61 -8.49 9.34
N GLY A 143 -1.95 -8.41 9.26
CA GLY A 143 -2.69 -7.96 8.09
C GLY A 143 -3.09 -9.07 7.10
N HIS A 144 -2.95 -10.35 7.45
CA HIS A 144 -3.40 -11.47 6.63
C HIS A 144 -4.91 -11.69 6.76
N PRO A 145 -5.66 -11.82 5.65
CA PRO A 145 -7.10 -12.03 5.69
C PRO A 145 -7.46 -13.47 6.10
N LYS A 146 -8.59 -13.59 6.80
CA LYS A 146 -9.23 -14.84 7.15
C LYS A 146 -10.73 -14.78 6.90
N VAL A 147 -11.23 -15.63 6.02
CA VAL A 147 -12.65 -15.73 5.67
C VAL A 147 -13.40 -16.49 6.77
N MET A 148 -14.56 -15.98 7.16
CA MET A 148 -15.41 -16.55 8.21
C MET A 148 -16.91 -16.43 7.84
N ASP A 149 -17.76 -17.04 8.67
CA ASP A 149 -19.23 -16.94 8.59
C ASP A 149 -19.83 -17.30 7.21
N PHE A 150 -19.67 -18.58 6.82
CA PHE A 150 -20.26 -19.08 5.60
C PHE A 150 -21.79 -19.06 5.64
N GLY A 151 -22.42 -18.46 4.63
CA GLY A 151 -23.86 -18.33 4.50
C GLY A 151 -24.59 -19.68 4.26
N LEU A 152 -24.27 -20.71 5.05
CA LEU A 152 -24.86 -22.07 4.98
C LEU A 152 -26.38 -22.11 5.25
N ALA A 153 -26.95 -20.96 5.64
CA ALA A 153 -28.39 -20.76 5.73
C ALA A 153 -29.17 -21.16 4.47
N TYR A 154 -28.47 -21.26 3.32
CA TYR A 154 -29.06 -21.57 2.02
C TYR A 154 -29.19 -23.07 1.71
N LEU A 155 -28.41 -23.97 2.33
CA LEU A 155 -28.41 -25.39 2.04
C LEU A 155 -29.76 -26.06 2.37
N LEU A 156 -30.53 -25.52 3.30
CA LEU A 156 -31.86 -26.06 3.69
C LEU A 156 -33.02 -25.49 2.86
N GLN A 157 -32.80 -24.45 2.07
CA GLN A 157 -33.83 -23.78 1.30
C GLN A 157 -33.98 -24.31 -0.15
N GLU A 158 -32.99 -25.01 -0.70
CA GLU A 158 -33.12 -25.71 -1.97
C GLU A 158 -34.20 -26.80 -1.94
N SER A 159 -34.65 -27.22 -0.74
CA SER A 159 -35.70 -28.23 -0.55
C SER A 159 -37.13 -27.69 -0.44
N ARG A 160 -37.33 -26.36 -0.37
CA ARG A 160 -38.69 -25.79 -0.24
C ARG A 160 -38.77 -24.42 -0.94
N HIS A 161 -39.61 -24.36 -1.97
CA HIS A 161 -40.04 -23.19 -2.73
C HIS A 161 -40.12 -21.91 -1.90
N LEU A 162 -39.19 -20.95 -2.16
CA LEU A 162 -39.14 -19.63 -1.54
C LEU A 162 -39.58 -18.52 -2.49
N THR A 163 -40.89 -18.43 -2.64
CA THR A 163 -41.59 -17.26 -3.13
C THR A 163 -42.76 -16.89 -2.21
N ARG A 164 -42.52 -16.73 -0.92
CA ARG A 164 -43.51 -16.09 -0.03
C ARG A 164 -42.80 -15.56 1.24
N THR A 165 -42.80 -14.27 1.34
CA THR A 165 -42.42 -13.34 2.43
C THR A 165 -41.07 -12.68 2.27
N GLY A 166 -41.07 -11.43 1.89
CA GLY A 166 -40.23 -10.24 1.95
C GLY A 166 -38.95 -10.19 2.80
N TYR A 167 -38.23 -11.28 3.01
CA TYR A 167 -36.93 -11.26 3.67
C TYR A 167 -35.83 -11.34 2.60
N THR A 168 -35.16 -10.24 2.37
CA THR A 168 -33.93 -10.17 1.57
C THR A 168 -32.85 -10.96 2.31
N LEU A 169 -32.52 -12.17 1.84
CA LEU A 169 -31.46 -12.98 2.44
C LEU A 169 -30.10 -12.54 1.85
N GLY A 170 -29.22 -12.02 2.69
CA GLY A 170 -27.90 -11.49 2.34
C GLY A 170 -27.84 -9.97 2.40
N THR A 171 -26.63 -9.42 2.29
CA THR A 171 -26.40 -7.98 2.25
C THR A 171 -26.46 -7.48 0.81
N PRO A 172 -27.51 -6.76 0.38
CA PRO A 172 -27.75 -6.39 -1.02
C PRO A 172 -26.54 -5.72 -1.69
N THR A 173 -25.80 -4.94 -0.94
CA THR A 173 -24.62 -4.17 -1.38
C THR A 173 -23.50 -5.01 -2.03
N TYR A 174 -23.43 -6.32 -1.72
CA TYR A 174 -22.37 -7.23 -2.21
C TYR A 174 -22.93 -8.44 -2.96
N MET A 175 -24.25 -8.46 -3.22
CA MET A 175 -24.94 -9.61 -3.78
C MET A 175 -24.65 -9.77 -5.28
N ALA A 176 -24.41 -11.01 -5.71
CA ALA A 176 -24.21 -11.32 -7.12
C ALA A 176 -25.52 -11.21 -7.93
N PRO A 177 -25.48 -10.83 -9.24
CA PRO A 177 -26.65 -10.72 -10.10
C PRO A 177 -27.51 -11.98 -10.14
N GLU A 178 -26.91 -13.16 -10.25
CA GLU A 178 -27.59 -14.45 -10.25
C GLU A 178 -28.25 -14.77 -8.90
N GLN A 179 -27.65 -14.34 -7.80
CA GLN A 179 -28.22 -14.47 -6.45
C GLN A 179 -29.44 -13.55 -6.29
N ALA A 180 -29.35 -12.30 -6.76
CA ALA A 180 -30.46 -11.35 -6.76
C ALA A 180 -31.65 -11.84 -7.62
N LYS A 181 -31.37 -12.60 -8.71
CA LYS A 181 -32.37 -13.21 -9.58
C LYS A 181 -32.92 -14.54 -9.05
N GLY A 182 -32.40 -15.09 -7.96
CA GLY A 182 -32.77 -16.40 -7.43
C GLY A 182 -32.35 -17.55 -8.35
N LEU A 183 -31.32 -17.39 -9.17
CA LEU A 183 -30.78 -18.42 -10.06
C LEU A 183 -29.84 -19.35 -9.29
N PRO A 184 -29.57 -20.58 -9.83
CA PRO A 184 -28.58 -21.48 -9.24
C PRO A 184 -27.22 -20.80 -9.10
N LEU A 185 -26.59 -20.92 -7.90
CA LEU A 185 -25.33 -20.31 -7.59
C LEU A 185 -24.16 -21.25 -7.93
N THR A 186 -23.10 -20.66 -8.43
CA THR A 186 -21.82 -21.31 -8.69
C THR A 186 -20.70 -20.59 -7.90
N PRO A 187 -19.50 -21.14 -7.82
CA PRO A 187 -18.32 -20.43 -7.25
C PRO A 187 -18.13 -19.00 -7.74
N LYS A 188 -18.62 -18.68 -8.92
CA LYS A 188 -18.54 -17.34 -9.52
C LYS A 188 -19.37 -16.28 -8.78
N ALA A 189 -20.38 -16.67 -8.00
CA ALA A 189 -21.15 -15.74 -7.17
C ALA A 189 -20.27 -15.16 -6.04
N ASP A 190 -19.48 -15.99 -5.37
CA ASP A 190 -18.55 -15.53 -4.32
C ASP A 190 -17.48 -14.61 -4.89
N LEU A 191 -17.00 -14.87 -6.12
CA LEU A 191 -16.02 -14.00 -6.80
C LEU A 191 -16.60 -12.63 -7.10
N TYR A 192 -17.88 -12.54 -7.49
CA TYR A 192 -18.56 -11.26 -7.66
C TYR A 192 -18.67 -10.50 -6.33
N SER A 193 -19.13 -11.17 -5.28
CA SER A 193 -19.27 -10.57 -3.95
C SER A 193 -17.90 -10.07 -3.45
N PHE A 194 -16.84 -10.84 -3.67
CA PHE A 194 -15.47 -10.39 -3.35
C PHE A 194 -15.04 -9.20 -4.21
N GLY A 195 -15.39 -9.17 -5.50
CA GLY A 195 -15.18 -8.00 -6.35
C GLY A 195 -15.84 -6.75 -5.80
N ALA A 196 -17.06 -6.85 -5.27
CA ALA A 196 -17.76 -5.74 -4.63
C ALA A 196 -17.10 -5.29 -3.31
N VAL A 197 -16.59 -6.24 -2.52
CA VAL A 197 -15.78 -5.94 -1.31
C VAL A 197 -14.50 -5.20 -1.69
N LEU A 198 -13.76 -5.70 -2.69
CA LEU A 198 -12.54 -5.05 -3.18
C LEU A 198 -12.80 -3.66 -3.75
N TYR A 199 -13.88 -3.51 -4.53
CA TYR A 199 -14.27 -2.21 -5.07
C TYR A 199 -14.42 -1.18 -3.95
N ARG A 200 -15.14 -1.54 -2.88
CA ARG A 200 -15.30 -0.70 -1.68
C ARG A 200 -13.94 -0.44 -1.00
N THR A 201 -13.12 -1.46 -0.84
CA THR A 201 -11.79 -1.30 -0.21
C THR A 201 -10.90 -0.36 -1.02
N LEU A 202 -10.98 -0.40 -2.36
CA LEU A 202 -10.17 0.49 -3.23
C LEU A 202 -10.67 1.93 -3.25
N THR A 203 -11.99 2.14 -3.22
CA THR A 203 -12.60 3.45 -3.48
C THR A 203 -13.19 4.13 -2.25
N GLY A 204 -13.36 3.40 -1.14
CA GLY A 204 -14.09 3.83 0.05
C GLY A 204 -15.62 3.74 -0.08
N ARG A 205 -16.16 3.36 -1.26
CA ARG A 205 -17.60 3.23 -1.56
C ARG A 205 -17.91 1.91 -2.25
N PRO A 206 -19.09 1.31 -2.03
CA PRO A 206 -19.50 0.13 -2.77
C PRO A 206 -19.69 0.44 -4.26
N PRO A 207 -19.74 -0.58 -5.16
CA PRO A 207 -19.95 -0.38 -6.58
C PRO A 207 -21.29 0.29 -6.91
N PHE A 208 -22.30 0.04 -6.09
CA PHE A 208 -23.65 0.58 -6.24
C PHE A 208 -24.21 1.04 -4.90
N GLU A 209 -24.95 2.15 -4.94
CA GLU A 209 -25.64 2.78 -3.80
C GLU A 209 -27.06 3.14 -4.22
N GLY A 210 -28.02 3.03 -3.32
CA GLY A 210 -29.42 3.31 -3.61
C GLY A 210 -30.22 3.62 -2.36
N GLU A 211 -31.42 4.22 -2.55
CA GLU A 211 -32.32 4.60 -1.46
C GLU A 211 -32.92 3.40 -0.70
N ASN A 212 -32.90 2.23 -1.32
CA ASN A 212 -33.42 0.99 -0.75
C ASN A 212 -32.73 -0.24 -1.37
N ASP A 213 -32.92 -1.40 -0.73
CA ASP A 213 -32.34 -2.67 -1.15
C ASP A 213 -32.72 -3.06 -2.60
N GLN A 214 -33.94 -2.77 -3.04
CA GLN A 214 -34.39 -3.11 -4.39
C GLN A 214 -33.64 -2.31 -5.45
N ALA A 215 -33.40 -1.01 -5.20
CA ALA A 215 -32.63 -0.15 -6.09
C ALA A 215 -31.18 -0.66 -6.23
N ILE A 216 -30.56 -1.07 -5.12
CA ILE A 216 -29.21 -1.63 -5.12
C ILE A 216 -29.17 -2.95 -5.91
N LEU A 217 -30.13 -3.85 -5.66
CA LEU A 217 -30.23 -5.14 -6.38
C LEU A 217 -30.44 -4.94 -7.89
N PHE A 218 -31.28 -3.95 -8.27
CA PHE A 218 -31.47 -3.60 -9.68
C PHE A 218 -30.16 -3.18 -10.35
N GLN A 219 -29.36 -2.33 -9.69
CA GLN A 219 -28.06 -1.89 -10.21
C GLN A 219 -27.07 -3.06 -10.33
N HIS A 220 -27.01 -3.96 -9.33
CA HIS A 220 -26.20 -5.18 -9.43
C HIS A 220 -26.55 -6.03 -10.64
N VAL A 221 -27.81 -6.07 -11.01
CA VAL A 221 -28.30 -6.89 -12.13
C VAL A 221 -28.09 -6.22 -13.50
N TYR A 222 -28.29 -4.89 -13.59
CA TYR A 222 -28.46 -4.20 -14.88
C TYR A 222 -27.47 -3.08 -15.15
N GLU A 223 -26.81 -2.50 -14.14
CA GLU A 223 -25.93 -1.36 -14.33
C GLU A 223 -24.45 -1.74 -14.24
N GLU A 224 -23.62 -1.12 -15.08
CA GLU A 224 -22.18 -1.28 -14.99
C GLU A 224 -21.59 -0.39 -13.89
N PRO A 225 -20.66 -0.90 -13.05
CA PRO A 225 -20.02 -0.09 -12.04
C PRO A 225 -19.06 0.92 -12.67
N LYS A 226 -18.92 2.09 -12.04
CA LYS A 226 -17.91 3.07 -12.47
C LYS A 226 -16.50 2.48 -12.31
N PRO A 227 -15.56 2.80 -13.20
CA PRO A 227 -14.16 2.40 -13.00
C PRO A 227 -13.63 2.89 -11.64
N PRO A 228 -12.98 2.04 -10.84
CA PRO A 228 -12.44 2.44 -9.52
C PRO A 228 -11.55 3.66 -9.57
N GLU A 229 -10.70 3.80 -10.59
CA GLU A 229 -9.81 4.94 -10.80
C GLU A 229 -10.55 6.26 -11.08
N ALA A 230 -11.82 6.22 -11.47
CA ALA A 230 -12.64 7.43 -11.61
C ALA A 230 -13.08 8.00 -10.24
N LEU A 231 -13.20 7.14 -9.22
CA LEU A 231 -13.54 7.54 -7.85
C LEU A 231 -12.28 7.78 -7.01
N ASN A 232 -11.27 6.93 -7.16
CA ASN A 232 -9.98 7.05 -6.49
C ASN A 232 -8.85 7.03 -7.53
N PRO A 233 -8.31 8.19 -7.92
CA PRO A 233 -7.26 8.29 -8.94
C PRO A 233 -5.93 7.59 -8.56
N ALA A 234 -5.74 7.23 -7.29
CA ALA A 234 -4.58 6.46 -6.84
C ALA A 234 -4.65 4.99 -7.32
N VAL A 235 -5.84 4.48 -7.61
CA VAL A 235 -6.01 3.10 -8.09
C VAL A 235 -5.42 2.96 -9.49
N PRO A 236 -4.40 2.11 -9.69
CA PRO A 236 -3.88 1.84 -11.02
C PRO A 236 -4.95 1.19 -11.92
N ARG A 237 -4.99 1.58 -13.18
CA ARG A 237 -5.99 1.06 -14.14
C ARG A 237 -6.03 -0.47 -14.19
N ALA A 238 -4.88 -1.14 -14.16
CA ALA A 238 -4.80 -2.60 -14.15
C ALA A 238 -5.49 -3.23 -12.91
N VAL A 239 -5.42 -2.56 -11.75
CA VAL A 239 -6.14 -2.97 -10.54
C VAL A 239 -7.63 -2.79 -10.72
N GLY A 240 -8.05 -1.63 -11.25
CA GLY A 240 -9.44 -1.35 -11.57
C GLY A 240 -10.03 -2.38 -12.55
N GLU A 241 -9.35 -2.67 -13.64
CA GLU A 241 -9.74 -3.67 -14.63
C GLU A 241 -9.88 -5.08 -14.03
N ALA A 242 -8.97 -5.49 -13.13
CA ALA A 242 -9.07 -6.78 -12.45
C ALA A 242 -10.31 -6.88 -11.54
N VAL A 243 -10.65 -5.80 -10.84
CA VAL A 243 -11.85 -5.76 -10.00
C VAL A 243 -13.14 -5.71 -10.84
N LEU A 244 -13.16 -4.92 -11.92
CA LEU A 244 -14.30 -4.88 -12.83
C LEU A 244 -14.55 -6.24 -13.51
N ALA A 245 -13.49 -6.99 -13.81
CA ALA A 245 -13.62 -8.36 -14.33
C ALA A 245 -14.32 -9.30 -13.34
N LEU A 246 -14.09 -9.17 -12.02
CA LEU A 246 -14.85 -9.92 -11.01
C LEU A 246 -16.32 -9.48 -10.95
N LEU A 247 -16.61 -8.22 -11.25
CA LEU A 247 -17.96 -7.63 -11.26
C LEU A 247 -18.70 -7.81 -12.58
N ALA A 248 -18.20 -8.63 -13.51
CA ALA A 248 -18.91 -8.97 -14.74
C ALA A 248 -20.29 -9.56 -14.43
N LYS A 249 -21.31 -9.15 -15.20
CA LYS A 249 -22.71 -9.54 -14.96
C LYS A 249 -22.94 -11.03 -15.23
N HIS A 250 -22.30 -11.58 -16.24
CA HIS A 250 -22.36 -12.99 -16.57
C HIS A 250 -21.30 -13.78 -15.79
N PRO A 251 -21.68 -14.81 -15.02
CA PRO A 251 -20.73 -15.59 -14.21
C PRO A 251 -19.53 -16.14 -14.99
N GLU A 252 -19.74 -16.58 -16.23
CA GLU A 252 -18.71 -17.18 -17.10
C GLU A 252 -17.59 -16.20 -17.45
N GLU A 253 -17.87 -14.89 -17.50
CA GLU A 253 -16.90 -13.85 -17.82
C GLU A 253 -15.97 -13.53 -16.65
N ARG A 254 -16.32 -13.96 -15.43
CA ARG A 254 -15.52 -13.69 -14.23
C ARG A 254 -14.30 -14.60 -14.16
N PRO A 255 -13.10 -14.05 -13.94
CA PRO A 255 -11.90 -14.86 -13.75
C PRO A 255 -12.02 -15.71 -12.48
N SER A 256 -11.50 -16.93 -12.51
CA SER A 256 -11.50 -17.85 -11.36
C SER A 256 -10.10 -18.25 -10.90
N HIS A 257 -9.06 -17.71 -11.56
CA HIS A 257 -7.69 -18.05 -11.22
C HIS A 257 -7.26 -17.35 -9.92
N PRO A 258 -6.81 -18.08 -8.88
CA PRO A 258 -6.38 -17.49 -7.61
C PRO A 258 -5.28 -16.44 -7.76
N GLY A 259 -4.36 -16.64 -8.68
CA GLY A 259 -3.25 -15.72 -8.96
C GLY A 259 -3.60 -14.47 -9.78
N LEU A 260 -4.90 -14.10 -9.91
CA LEU A 260 -5.30 -12.89 -10.63
C LEU A 260 -4.55 -11.65 -10.13
N PHE A 261 -4.48 -11.46 -8.82
CA PHE A 261 -3.84 -10.29 -8.21
C PHE A 261 -2.33 -10.40 -8.09
N ARG A 262 -1.71 -11.59 -8.20
CA ARG A 262 -0.26 -11.76 -8.20
C ARG A 262 0.41 -11.02 -9.35
N GLY A 263 -0.09 -11.16 -10.55
CA GLY A 263 0.40 -10.43 -11.72
C GLY A 263 0.19 -8.91 -11.61
N VAL A 264 -0.97 -8.50 -11.10
CA VAL A 264 -1.29 -7.09 -10.85
C VAL A 264 -0.36 -6.50 -9.79
N LEU A 265 -0.13 -7.23 -8.67
CA LEU A 265 0.79 -6.83 -7.61
C LEU A 265 2.22 -6.70 -8.13
N ALA A 266 2.72 -7.67 -8.89
CA ALA A 266 4.06 -7.61 -9.49
C ALA A 266 4.23 -6.38 -10.39
N GLY A 267 3.24 -6.09 -11.22
CA GLY A 267 3.23 -4.88 -12.05
C GLY A 267 3.20 -3.59 -11.23
N PHE A 268 2.42 -3.55 -10.16
CA PHE A 268 2.34 -2.41 -9.25
C PHE A 268 3.65 -2.18 -8.50
N GLN A 269 4.29 -3.24 -8.00
CA GLN A 269 5.60 -3.17 -7.35
C GLN A 269 6.70 -2.71 -8.31
N ALA A 270 6.65 -3.15 -9.57
CA ALA A 270 7.54 -2.65 -10.61
C ALA A 270 7.39 -1.14 -10.84
N LEU A 271 6.16 -0.60 -10.78
CA LEU A 271 5.93 0.84 -10.87
C LEU A 271 6.56 1.62 -9.70
N ARG A 272 6.58 1.04 -8.50
CA ARG A 272 7.22 1.67 -7.33
C ARG A 272 8.72 1.81 -7.52
N LEU A 273 9.38 0.81 -8.10
CA LEU A 273 10.81 0.87 -8.43
C LEU A 273 11.12 1.89 -9.54
N ALA A 274 10.13 2.18 -10.40
CA ALA A 274 10.23 3.14 -11.50
C ALA A 274 10.00 4.61 -11.07
N THR A 275 9.73 4.85 -9.79
CA THR A 275 9.45 6.18 -9.23
C THR A 275 10.37 6.42 -8.03
N PRO A 276 11.01 7.59 -7.93
CA PRO A 276 11.87 7.93 -6.79
C PRO A 276 11.16 7.74 -5.45
N ARG A 277 11.89 7.30 -4.43
CA ARG A 277 11.39 7.07 -3.07
C ARG A 277 10.24 6.06 -3.00
N ALA A 278 10.27 5.04 -3.87
CA ALA A 278 9.33 3.93 -3.88
C ALA A 278 7.85 4.32 -4.10
N GLY A 279 7.59 5.24 -5.01
CA GLY A 279 6.24 5.55 -5.45
C GLY A 279 5.79 7.00 -5.19
N ALA A 280 4.55 7.29 -5.53
CA ALA A 280 3.99 8.64 -5.44
C ALA A 280 3.86 9.15 -3.99
N SER A 281 3.74 8.26 -3.01
CA SER A 281 3.71 8.58 -1.58
C SER A 281 5.08 8.92 -0.99
N ARG A 282 6.18 8.69 -1.74
CA ARG A 282 7.56 9.02 -1.34
C ARG A 282 8.01 8.43 0.01
N SER A 283 7.46 7.30 0.43
CA SER A 283 7.72 6.70 1.75
C SER A 283 9.15 6.16 1.95
N GLY A 284 9.91 5.98 0.87
CA GLY A 284 11.20 5.28 0.92
C GLY A 284 11.08 3.79 1.31
N HIS A 285 9.87 3.23 1.31
CA HIS A 285 9.60 1.83 1.64
C HIS A 285 9.55 1.00 0.36
N TYR A 286 10.63 0.28 0.07
CA TYR A 286 10.74 -0.57 -1.11
C TYR A 286 10.15 -1.96 -0.87
N PRO A 287 9.54 -2.59 -1.90
CA PRO A 287 8.87 -3.87 -1.74
C PRO A 287 9.84 -5.05 -1.59
N PHE A 288 11.09 -4.88 -2.01
CA PHE A 288 12.10 -5.95 -2.08
C PHE A 288 13.43 -5.51 -1.52
N ALA A 289 14.18 -6.47 -0.99
CA ALA A 289 15.60 -6.40 -0.78
C ALA A 289 16.14 -7.83 -0.62
N PRO A 290 17.40 -8.11 -0.99
CA PRO A 290 18.06 -9.36 -0.63
C PRO A 290 18.39 -9.38 0.88
N GLU A 291 18.66 -10.58 1.43
CA GLU A 291 19.11 -10.75 2.82
C GLU A 291 20.42 -9.99 3.05
N PRO A 292 20.45 -8.93 3.90
CA PRO A 292 21.63 -8.06 4.01
C PRO A 292 22.90 -8.79 4.48
N ARG A 293 22.78 -9.76 5.39
CA ARG A 293 23.92 -10.53 5.93
C ARG A 293 24.66 -11.35 4.87
N ARG A 294 24.05 -11.57 3.71
CA ARG A 294 24.59 -12.35 2.59
C ARG A 294 25.05 -11.46 1.44
N LEU A 295 25.00 -10.13 1.59
CA LEU A 295 25.42 -9.20 0.55
C LEU A 295 26.92 -9.25 0.34
N ALA A 296 27.32 -9.25 -0.93
CA ALA A 296 28.71 -9.10 -1.36
C ALA A 296 28.76 -8.23 -2.61
N LEU A 297 29.86 -7.53 -2.84
CA LEU A 297 30.07 -6.77 -4.06
C LEU A 297 30.11 -7.71 -5.28
N LYS A 298 29.11 -7.61 -6.14
CA LYS A 298 28.98 -8.39 -7.39
C LYS A 298 29.68 -7.74 -8.58
N GLY A 299 29.69 -6.43 -8.60
CA GLY A 299 30.26 -5.68 -9.71
C GLY A 299 30.16 -4.19 -9.52
N ARG A 300 30.79 -3.49 -10.45
CA ARG A 300 30.74 -2.04 -10.55
C ARG A 300 30.66 -1.63 -12.04
N VAL A 301 29.96 -0.53 -12.28
CA VAL A 301 29.83 0.06 -13.61
C VAL A 301 30.28 1.53 -13.53
N ASP A 302 31.17 1.94 -14.41
CA ASP A 302 31.58 3.33 -14.52
C ASP A 302 30.57 4.08 -15.38
N LEU A 303 29.98 5.11 -14.82
CA LEU A 303 28.98 5.94 -15.49
C LEU A 303 29.60 7.12 -16.25
N GLY A 304 30.92 7.32 -16.18
CA GLY A 304 31.69 8.32 -16.96
C GLY A 304 31.26 9.76 -16.72
N GLY A 305 31.07 10.15 -15.47
CA GLY A 305 30.70 11.50 -15.04
C GLY A 305 30.17 11.51 -13.63
N GLU A 306 29.98 12.69 -13.03
CA GLU A 306 29.47 12.83 -11.68
C GLU A 306 27.96 12.55 -11.64
N ALA A 307 27.51 11.81 -10.60
CA ALA A 307 26.08 11.57 -10.36
C ALA A 307 25.38 12.89 -9.99
N ALA A 308 24.18 13.10 -10.53
CA ALA A 308 23.39 14.29 -10.26
C ALA A 308 23.03 14.42 -8.79
N TRP A 309 23.02 15.64 -8.27
CA TRP A 309 22.56 15.96 -6.93
C TRP A 309 21.60 17.18 -6.97
N PRO A 310 20.45 17.13 -6.28
CA PRO A 310 19.87 15.97 -5.63
C PRO A 310 19.46 14.89 -6.66
N GLY A 311 19.90 13.65 -6.46
CA GLY A 311 19.69 12.55 -7.40
C GLY A 311 19.06 11.34 -6.72
N GLU A 312 18.36 10.54 -7.50
CA GLU A 312 17.88 9.21 -7.10
C GLU A 312 17.94 8.27 -8.29
N MET A 313 18.10 6.99 -8.00
CA MET A 313 18.01 5.92 -9.00
C MET A 313 16.59 5.39 -9.07
N VAL A 314 16.14 5.04 -10.27
CA VAL A 314 14.88 4.31 -10.46
C VAL A 314 15.12 3.10 -11.36
N TYR A 315 14.39 2.02 -11.11
CA TYR A 315 14.53 0.77 -11.85
C TYR A 315 13.27 0.46 -12.66
N ALA A 316 13.44 0.16 -13.93
CA ALA A 316 12.34 -0.30 -14.78
C ALA A 316 12.85 -1.18 -15.93
N GLY A 317 12.20 -2.31 -16.16
CA GLY A 317 12.46 -3.17 -17.31
C GLY A 317 13.91 -3.66 -17.43
N GLY A 318 14.53 -4.06 -16.31
CA GLY A 318 15.92 -4.55 -16.27
C GLY A 318 16.98 -3.45 -16.27
N ARG A 319 16.57 -2.17 -16.26
CA ARG A 319 17.48 -1.02 -16.35
C ARG A 319 17.33 -0.08 -15.18
N VAL A 320 18.45 0.52 -14.77
CA VAL A 320 18.50 1.60 -13.79
C VAL A 320 18.69 2.92 -14.51
N PHE A 321 17.86 3.90 -14.15
CA PHE A 321 17.93 5.25 -14.72
C PHE A 321 18.37 6.25 -13.64
N LEU A 322 19.25 7.17 -14.01
CA LEU A 322 19.73 8.25 -13.15
C LEU A 322 20.29 9.42 -13.97
N GLY A 323 20.43 10.58 -13.34
CA GLY A 323 21.13 11.72 -13.90
C GLY A 323 22.64 11.58 -13.69
N VAL A 324 23.45 11.88 -14.71
CA VAL A 324 24.91 11.94 -14.64
C VAL A 324 25.39 13.15 -15.45
N GLY A 325 25.81 14.21 -14.79
CA GLY A 325 26.15 15.47 -15.42
C GLY A 325 25.03 15.96 -16.33
N ARG A 326 25.34 16.19 -17.61
CA ARG A 326 24.37 16.63 -18.65
C ARG A 326 23.71 15.47 -19.39
N SER A 327 23.56 14.31 -18.76
CA SER A 327 22.98 13.11 -19.40
C SER A 327 22.00 12.38 -18.50
N LEU A 328 20.90 11.95 -19.10
CA LEU A 328 20.08 10.86 -18.57
C LEU A 328 20.76 9.54 -18.94
N VAL A 329 21.14 8.76 -17.94
CA VAL A 329 21.86 7.48 -18.09
C VAL A 329 20.93 6.33 -17.79
N ALA A 330 20.98 5.27 -18.60
CA ALA A 330 20.31 4.00 -18.39
C ALA A 330 21.34 2.87 -18.38
N VAL A 331 21.42 2.13 -17.29
CA VAL A 331 22.31 0.97 -17.14
C VAL A 331 21.49 -0.31 -17.20
N ASP A 332 21.77 -1.16 -18.16
CA ASP A 332 21.22 -2.50 -18.25
C ASP A 332 21.91 -3.39 -17.23
N LEU A 333 21.15 -3.92 -16.25
CA LEU A 333 21.75 -4.69 -15.13
C LEU A 333 22.19 -6.09 -15.54
N LEU A 334 21.67 -6.62 -16.66
CA LEU A 334 22.07 -7.94 -17.15
C LEU A 334 23.40 -7.87 -17.92
N THR A 335 23.52 -6.90 -18.82
CA THR A 335 24.70 -6.77 -19.71
C THR A 335 25.76 -5.83 -19.18
N GLY A 336 25.40 -4.91 -18.26
CA GLY A 336 26.25 -3.80 -17.83
C GLY A 336 26.37 -2.66 -18.85
N GLU A 337 25.61 -2.71 -19.95
CA GLU A 337 25.63 -1.70 -21.01
C GLU A 337 25.07 -0.36 -20.48
N VAL A 338 25.75 0.74 -20.83
CA VAL A 338 25.39 2.10 -20.43
C VAL A 338 24.91 2.88 -21.64
N ALA A 339 23.60 3.14 -21.69
CA ALA A 339 23.01 4.03 -22.69
C ALA A 339 22.87 5.46 -22.13
N ARG A 340 23.00 6.46 -22.99
CA ARG A 340 22.96 7.88 -22.63
C ARG A 340 22.07 8.69 -23.54
N VAL A 341 21.36 9.66 -22.95
CA VAL A 341 20.67 10.73 -23.66
C VAL A 341 21.23 12.06 -23.17
N ALA A 342 21.92 12.79 -24.03
CA ALA A 342 22.47 14.10 -23.69
C ALA A 342 21.34 15.14 -23.56
N LEU A 343 21.45 16.00 -22.56
CA LEU A 343 20.58 17.16 -22.36
C LEU A 343 21.36 18.46 -22.61
N PRO A 344 20.66 19.56 -22.90
CA PRO A 344 21.30 20.86 -23.07
C PRO A 344 22.01 21.38 -21.82
N ASP A 345 21.54 20.96 -20.65
CA ASP A 345 22.11 21.37 -19.36
C ASP A 345 22.13 20.21 -18.35
N GLU A 346 22.65 20.45 -17.14
CA GLU A 346 22.79 19.44 -16.11
C GLU A 346 21.45 18.85 -15.68
N VAL A 347 21.43 17.54 -15.50
CA VAL A 347 20.29 16.83 -14.91
C VAL A 347 20.29 17.09 -13.42
N THR A 348 19.24 17.73 -12.92
CA THR A 348 19.13 18.16 -11.52
C THR A 348 17.94 17.55 -10.79
N ALA A 349 17.08 16.84 -11.51
CA ALA A 349 15.92 16.16 -10.92
C ALA A 349 16.03 14.66 -11.10
N PRO A 350 15.65 13.86 -10.07
CA PRO A 350 15.54 12.41 -10.21
C PRO A 350 14.62 12.00 -11.37
N PRO A 351 14.99 11.01 -12.18
CA PRO A 351 14.13 10.54 -13.26
C PRO A 351 12.89 9.81 -12.73
N VAL A 352 11.82 9.78 -13.52
CA VAL A 352 10.60 9.02 -13.26
C VAL A 352 10.24 8.22 -14.50
N VAL A 353 10.07 6.91 -14.36
CA VAL A 353 9.68 6.05 -15.50
C VAL A 353 8.19 5.74 -15.43
N ARG A 354 7.45 6.09 -16.49
CA ARG A 354 6.01 5.80 -16.62
C ARG A 354 5.65 5.45 -18.06
N LYS A 355 4.89 4.37 -18.26
CA LYS A 355 4.42 3.92 -19.59
C LYS A 355 5.54 3.85 -20.65
N GLY A 356 6.72 3.36 -20.24
CA GLY A 356 7.89 3.25 -21.12
C GLY A 356 8.56 4.57 -21.47
N GLY A 357 8.09 5.72 -20.97
CA GLY A 357 8.75 7.01 -21.06
C GLY A 357 9.47 7.39 -19.76
N VAL A 358 10.58 8.11 -19.87
CA VAL A 358 11.38 8.61 -18.75
C VAL A 358 11.23 10.12 -18.68
N TYR A 359 10.70 10.62 -17.58
CA TYR A 359 10.63 12.05 -17.28
C TYR A 359 11.87 12.47 -16.53
N VAL A 360 12.46 13.60 -16.89
CA VAL A 360 13.65 14.15 -16.26
C VAL A 360 13.63 15.68 -16.30
N GLY A 361 14.00 16.32 -15.19
CA GLY A 361 14.20 17.76 -15.08
C GLY A 361 15.66 18.14 -15.15
N ALA A 362 15.95 19.36 -15.59
CA ALA A 362 17.30 19.87 -15.72
C ALA A 362 17.43 21.32 -15.24
N TRP A 363 18.68 21.78 -15.12
CA TRP A 363 19.03 23.13 -14.68
C TRP A 363 18.50 24.22 -15.64
N ASP A 364 18.30 23.88 -16.92
CA ASP A 364 17.72 24.81 -17.92
C ASP A 364 16.23 25.13 -17.72
N GLY A 365 15.66 24.71 -16.60
CA GLY A 365 14.25 24.94 -16.30
C GLY A 365 13.27 24.14 -17.13
N ARG A 366 13.69 23.04 -17.75
CA ARG A 366 12.82 22.19 -18.55
C ARG A 366 12.66 20.80 -17.96
N VAL A 367 11.44 20.32 -17.99
CA VAL A 367 11.13 18.90 -17.85
C VAL A 367 10.95 18.26 -19.21
N ARG A 368 11.51 17.07 -19.41
CA ARG A 368 11.48 16.33 -20.67
C ARG A 368 11.02 14.91 -20.46
N ARG A 369 10.34 14.36 -21.46
CA ARG A 369 9.98 12.94 -21.52
C ARG A 369 10.65 12.30 -22.72
N PHE A 370 11.42 11.25 -22.46
CA PHE A 370 12.09 10.45 -23.47
C PHE A 370 11.50 9.05 -23.55
N ARG A 371 11.42 8.49 -24.78
CA ARG A 371 11.23 7.06 -25.02
C ARG A 371 12.46 6.53 -25.74
N GLY A 372 13.24 5.69 -25.05
CA GLY A 372 14.60 5.39 -25.49
C GLY A 372 15.42 6.69 -25.61
N GLN A 373 15.90 6.99 -26.81
CA GLN A 373 16.65 8.23 -27.08
C GLN A 373 15.79 9.34 -27.69
N THR A 374 14.52 9.08 -28.00
CA THR A 374 13.63 10.03 -28.66
C THR A 374 12.95 10.94 -27.63
N LEU A 375 13.07 12.26 -27.81
CA LEU A 375 12.31 13.25 -27.06
C LEU A 375 10.85 13.25 -27.54
N GLU A 376 9.92 12.83 -26.68
CA GLU A 376 8.48 12.81 -27.01
C GLU A 376 7.78 14.11 -26.58
N TRP A 377 8.23 14.71 -25.47
CA TRP A 377 7.58 15.88 -24.89
C TRP A 377 8.57 16.71 -24.06
N SER A 378 8.35 18.02 -24.01
CA SER A 378 9.09 18.95 -23.18
C SER A 378 8.20 20.10 -22.75
N ALA A 379 8.35 20.53 -21.51
CA ALA A 379 7.71 21.72 -20.97
C ALA A 379 8.72 22.61 -20.24
N GLU A 380 8.49 23.91 -20.33
CA GLU A 380 9.32 24.94 -19.69
C GLU A 380 8.69 25.40 -18.38
N THR A 381 9.51 25.59 -17.37
CA THR A 381 9.19 26.22 -16.09
C THR A 381 9.89 27.58 -15.98
N GLY A 382 9.62 28.34 -14.92
CA GLY A 382 10.21 29.67 -14.76
C GLY A 382 11.65 29.69 -14.21
N ALA A 383 12.15 28.55 -13.70
CA ALA A 383 13.49 28.37 -13.16
C ALA A 383 13.85 26.87 -13.12
N GLU A 384 14.99 26.54 -12.52
CA GLU A 384 15.54 25.18 -12.45
C GLU A 384 14.54 24.16 -11.89
N VAL A 385 14.56 22.94 -12.43
CA VAL A 385 13.79 21.79 -11.97
C VAL A 385 14.71 20.86 -11.18
N THR A 386 14.69 20.98 -9.86
CA THR A 386 15.50 20.15 -8.94
C THR A 386 14.72 19.02 -8.26
N ALA A 387 13.40 19.12 -8.31
CA ALA A 387 12.48 18.14 -7.74
C ALA A 387 12.08 17.08 -8.76
N ALA A 388 11.99 15.83 -8.34
CA ALA A 388 11.45 14.77 -9.21
C ALA A 388 9.99 15.07 -9.55
N CYS A 389 9.62 14.83 -10.81
CA CYS A 389 8.21 14.92 -11.21
C CYS A 389 7.35 13.95 -10.40
N LEU A 390 6.11 14.34 -10.13
CA LEU A 390 5.09 13.42 -9.66
C LEU A 390 4.20 13.04 -10.85
N VAL A 391 4.08 11.75 -11.14
CA VAL A 391 3.21 11.24 -12.23
C VAL A 391 2.11 10.37 -11.62
N VAL A 392 0.86 10.82 -11.73
CA VAL A 392 -0.32 10.10 -11.24
C VAL A 392 -1.32 9.96 -12.38
N GLY A 393 -1.57 8.73 -12.81
CA GLY A 393 -2.41 8.47 -14.00
C GLY A 393 -1.83 9.12 -15.27
N GLU A 394 -2.57 10.06 -15.85
CA GLU A 394 -2.17 10.86 -17.04
C GLU A 394 -1.64 12.25 -16.65
N ARG A 395 -1.53 12.56 -15.34
CA ARG A 395 -1.11 13.86 -14.85
C ARG A 395 0.35 13.86 -14.43
N VAL A 396 1.02 14.96 -14.75
CA VAL A 396 2.41 15.23 -14.39
C VAL A 396 2.46 16.54 -13.63
N TYR A 397 3.07 16.52 -12.45
CA TYR A 397 3.27 17.70 -11.60
C TYR A 397 4.75 17.96 -11.46
N VAL A 398 5.17 19.19 -11.71
CA VAL A 398 6.58 19.60 -11.75
C VAL A 398 6.78 20.78 -10.83
N GLY A 399 7.55 20.60 -9.76
CA GLY A 399 7.99 21.70 -8.89
C GLY A 399 9.19 22.42 -9.51
N SER A 400 9.20 23.75 -9.43
CA SER A 400 10.31 24.60 -9.93
C SER A 400 10.81 25.55 -8.85
N ARG A 401 12.07 25.94 -8.93
CA ARG A 401 12.66 26.93 -8.03
C ARG A 401 12.12 28.35 -8.21
N ASP A 402 11.29 28.60 -9.23
CA ASP A 402 10.50 29.83 -9.31
C ASP A 402 9.33 29.90 -8.29
N GLY A 403 9.14 28.85 -7.50
CA GLY A 403 8.07 28.75 -6.52
C GLY A 403 6.74 28.26 -7.12
N THR A 404 6.73 27.76 -8.34
CA THR A 404 5.51 27.34 -9.04
C THR A 404 5.48 25.82 -9.20
N LEU A 405 4.35 25.20 -8.87
CA LEU A 405 3.98 23.86 -9.30
C LEU A 405 3.24 23.93 -10.64
N TYR A 406 3.81 23.34 -11.65
CA TYR A 406 3.23 23.19 -12.98
C TYR A 406 2.55 21.84 -13.09
N ALA A 407 1.30 21.81 -13.53
CA ALA A 407 0.57 20.58 -13.76
C ALA A 407 0.19 20.44 -15.23
N TYR A 408 0.32 19.20 -15.73
CA TYR A 408 -0.01 18.83 -17.12
C TYR A 408 -0.91 17.60 -17.11
N GLU A 409 -1.81 17.48 -18.08
CA GLU A 409 -2.61 16.28 -18.33
C GLU A 409 -2.52 15.93 -19.81
N LYS A 410 -2.08 14.71 -20.13
CA LYS A 410 -1.84 14.26 -21.52
C LYS A 410 -1.01 15.27 -22.33
N ASP A 411 0.09 15.73 -21.72
CA ASP A 411 1.04 16.67 -22.29
C ASP A 411 0.49 18.10 -22.56
N ARG A 412 -0.69 18.42 -22.00
CA ARG A 412 -1.30 19.77 -22.05
C ARG A 412 -1.25 20.44 -20.69
N PRO A 413 -1.03 21.77 -20.61
CA PRO A 413 -1.11 22.49 -19.35
C PRO A 413 -2.49 22.31 -18.72
N LEU A 414 -2.50 21.95 -17.41
CA LEU A 414 -3.71 21.78 -16.62
C LEU A 414 -3.95 22.99 -15.70
N PHE A 415 -2.97 23.26 -14.83
CA PHE A 415 -2.98 24.42 -13.94
C PHE A 415 -1.56 24.80 -13.50
N ARG A 416 -1.45 25.95 -12.83
CA ARG A 416 -0.25 26.39 -12.12
C ARG A 416 -0.65 26.82 -10.72
N PHE A 417 0.14 26.39 -9.73
CA PHE A 417 0.02 26.85 -8.34
C PHE A 417 1.32 27.55 -7.94
N ARG A 418 1.23 28.75 -7.32
CA ARG A 418 2.39 29.51 -6.86
C ARG A 418 2.45 29.54 -5.33
N ALA A 419 3.57 29.04 -4.77
CA ALA A 419 3.93 29.17 -3.35
C ALA A 419 4.69 30.49 -3.09
N GLY A 420 4.97 30.77 -1.83
CA GLY A 420 5.75 31.95 -1.44
C GLY A 420 7.27 31.78 -1.51
N GLY A 421 7.78 30.55 -1.65
CA GLY A 421 9.20 30.19 -1.73
C GLY A 421 9.47 29.14 -2.79
N HIS A 422 10.73 28.74 -2.96
CA HIS A 422 11.12 27.71 -3.92
C HIS A 422 10.48 26.35 -3.61
N LEU A 423 10.25 25.56 -4.66
CA LEU A 423 9.75 24.19 -4.57
C LEU A 423 10.90 23.21 -4.88
N SER A 424 11.76 23.01 -3.91
CA SER A 424 12.94 22.12 -4.00
C SER A 424 12.59 20.66 -3.66
N ALA A 425 11.56 20.43 -2.85
CA ALA A 425 11.06 19.10 -2.51
C ALA A 425 10.19 18.50 -3.61
N SER A 426 10.37 17.21 -3.89
CA SER A 426 9.52 16.50 -4.85
C SER A 426 8.08 16.45 -4.36
N PRO A 427 7.08 16.77 -5.21
CA PRO A 427 5.68 16.67 -4.83
C PRO A 427 5.30 15.23 -4.46
N THR A 428 4.42 15.09 -3.48
CA THR A 428 3.94 13.80 -2.98
C THR A 428 2.43 13.69 -3.20
N PHE A 429 1.97 12.57 -3.77
CA PHE A 429 0.53 12.28 -3.84
C PHE A 429 0.13 11.33 -2.72
N TYR A 430 -0.79 11.78 -1.89
CA TYR A 430 -1.26 11.00 -0.75
C TYR A 430 -2.70 11.35 -0.39
N ARG A 431 -3.53 10.36 -0.03
CA ARG A 431 -4.95 10.57 0.36
C ARG A 431 -5.72 11.45 -0.63
N GLY A 432 -5.49 11.28 -1.94
CA GLY A 432 -6.20 12.02 -2.99
C GLY A 432 -5.79 13.49 -3.14
N MET A 433 -4.70 13.92 -2.51
CA MET A 433 -4.16 15.29 -2.57
C MET A 433 -2.73 15.30 -3.05
N VAL A 434 -2.32 16.40 -3.68
CA VAL A 434 -0.91 16.68 -3.99
C VAL A 434 -0.33 17.55 -2.91
N PHE A 435 0.69 17.06 -2.22
CA PHE A 435 1.42 17.80 -1.18
C PHE A 435 2.68 18.40 -1.77
N VAL A 436 2.89 19.68 -1.50
CA VAL A 436 4.02 20.46 -2.01
C VAL A 436 4.66 21.20 -0.84
N GLY A 437 5.88 20.79 -0.50
CA GLY A 437 6.70 21.51 0.47
C GLY A 437 7.38 22.71 -0.17
N SER A 438 7.42 23.83 0.55
CA SER A 438 8.02 25.07 0.07
C SER A 438 9.03 25.64 1.08
N GLU A 439 10.02 26.36 0.58
CA GLU A 439 11.00 27.06 1.39
C GLU A 439 10.40 28.25 2.17
N ASP A 440 9.16 28.65 1.88
CA ASP A 440 8.42 29.64 2.66
C ASP A 440 7.93 29.12 4.03
N GLY A 441 8.20 27.84 4.32
CA GLY A 441 7.86 27.18 5.58
C GLY A 441 6.45 26.64 5.65
N TRP A 442 5.79 26.45 4.51
CA TRP A 442 4.47 25.83 4.41
C TRP A 442 4.49 24.54 3.60
N LEU A 443 3.75 23.55 4.08
CA LEU A 443 3.32 22.41 3.29
C LEU A 443 1.91 22.70 2.75
N TYR A 444 1.75 22.72 1.44
CA TYR A 444 0.47 22.96 0.77
C TYR A 444 -0.17 21.65 0.37
N ALA A 445 -1.46 21.47 0.69
CA ALA A 445 -2.31 20.37 0.22
C ALA A 445 -3.20 20.89 -0.91
N LEU A 446 -3.01 20.38 -2.11
CA LEU A 446 -3.65 20.85 -3.34
C LEU A 446 -4.62 19.81 -3.89
N ASP A 447 -5.72 20.29 -4.48
CA ASP A 447 -6.57 19.45 -5.31
C ASP A 447 -5.80 19.04 -6.58
N PRO A 448 -5.73 17.75 -6.92
CA PRO A 448 -5.01 17.28 -8.10
C PRO A 448 -5.65 17.69 -9.44
N LYS A 449 -6.89 18.21 -9.43
CA LYS A 449 -7.64 18.54 -10.66
C LYS A 449 -7.42 19.98 -11.12
N ASP A 450 -7.40 20.92 -10.17
CA ASP A 450 -7.39 22.36 -10.45
C ASP A 450 -6.29 23.13 -9.71
N GLY A 451 -5.54 22.46 -8.81
CA GLY A 451 -4.49 23.10 -8.01
C GLY A 451 -5.02 23.97 -6.88
N GLY A 452 -6.32 23.92 -6.60
CA GLY A 452 -6.93 24.65 -5.50
C GLY A 452 -6.35 24.22 -4.15
N VAL A 453 -5.97 25.20 -3.30
CA VAL A 453 -5.43 24.91 -1.97
C VAL A 453 -6.57 24.44 -1.07
N ARG A 454 -6.52 23.18 -0.68
CA ARG A 454 -7.46 22.58 0.27
C ARG A 454 -7.16 23.06 1.69
N TYR A 455 -5.90 23.08 2.06
CA TYR A 455 -5.35 23.64 3.30
C TYR A 455 -3.83 23.75 3.19
N LYS A 456 -3.21 24.37 4.19
CA LYS A 456 -1.76 24.42 4.36
C LYS A 456 -1.36 24.26 5.82
N VAL A 457 -0.18 23.73 6.06
CA VAL A 457 0.37 23.44 7.40
C VAL A 457 1.68 24.18 7.56
N ARG A 458 1.87 24.86 8.69
CA ARG A 458 3.14 25.50 9.03
C ARG A 458 4.10 24.45 9.56
N THR A 459 5.22 24.28 8.90
CA THR A 459 6.21 23.25 9.26
C THR A 459 7.63 23.80 9.43
N GLY A 460 7.96 24.88 8.77
CA GLY A 460 9.33 25.31 8.48
C GLY A 460 9.72 24.92 7.04
N PRO A 461 10.88 25.35 6.54
CA PRO A 461 11.33 25.07 5.17
C PRO A 461 11.43 23.58 4.89
N VAL A 462 10.78 23.12 3.81
CA VAL A 462 10.76 21.70 3.40
C VAL A 462 11.60 21.53 2.13
N HIS A 463 12.73 20.85 2.24
CA HIS A 463 13.64 20.56 1.14
C HIS A 463 13.58 19.10 0.67
N ALA A 464 13.30 18.18 1.58
CA ALA A 464 13.16 16.76 1.27
C ALA A 464 11.69 16.38 1.01
N PRO A 465 11.42 15.34 0.22
CA PRO A 465 10.04 14.88 -0.03
C PRO A 465 9.36 14.47 1.28
N VAL A 466 8.08 14.82 1.42
CA VAL A 466 7.25 14.30 2.51
C VAL A 466 6.88 12.86 2.24
N ALA A 467 6.86 12.01 3.26
CA ALA A 467 6.61 10.58 3.15
C ALA A 467 5.20 10.23 3.64
N GLY A 468 4.36 9.64 2.78
CA GLY A 468 3.05 9.13 3.15
C GLY A 468 3.09 7.65 3.51
N TYR A 469 2.56 7.26 4.68
CA TYR A 469 2.48 5.86 5.10
C TYR A 469 1.39 5.64 6.15
N LYS A 470 0.54 4.63 5.95
CA LYS A 470 -0.54 4.20 6.89
C LYS A 470 -1.37 5.36 7.45
N GLY A 471 -1.83 6.25 6.57
CA GLY A 471 -2.71 7.37 6.92
C GLY A 471 -2.02 8.63 7.39
N VAL A 472 -0.70 8.60 7.59
CA VAL A 472 0.08 9.69 8.16
C VAL A 472 1.08 10.25 7.15
N LEU A 473 1.26 11.56 7.12
CA LEU A 473 2.37 12.23 6.43
C LEU A 473 3.50 12.50 7.42
N TYR A 474 4.71 12.09 7.06
CA TYR A 474 5.94 12.38 7.79
C TYR A 474 6.69 13.47 7.04
N ILE A 475 6.89 14.61 7.69
CA ILE A 475 7.37 15.84 7.07
C ILE A 475 8.73 16.19 7.68
N PRO A 476 9.83 15.96 6.95
CA PRO A 476 11.14 16.44 7.38
C PRO A 476 11.28 17.90 7.02
N THR A 477 11.84 18.69 7.93
CA THR A 477 12.22 20.08 7.65
C THR A 477 13.73 20.21 7.58
N TRP A 478 14.18 21.19 6.85
CA TRP A 478 15.61 21.48 6.76
C TRP A 478 16.24 21.79 8.13
N GLN A 479 15.48 22.39 9.04
CA GLN A 479 15.93 22.77 10.39
C GLN A 479 16.03 21.59 11.36
N GLY A 480 15.81 20.35 10.92
CA GLY A 480 15.92 19.14 11.75
C GLY A 480 14.63 18.73 12.45
N GLU A 481 13.50 19.38 12.17
CA GLU A 481 12.23 18.95 12.74
C GLU A 481 11.56 17.88 11.85
N VAL A 482 10.92 16.92 12.50
CA VAL A 482 10.09 15.88 11.85
C VAL A 482 8.69 15.94 12.44
N TYR A 483 7.69 16.05 11.57
CA TYR A 483 6.28 16.03 11.96
C TYR A 483 5.62 14.74 11.47
N ALA A 484 4.74 14.17 12.29
CA ALA A 484 3.71 13.23 11.84
C ALA A 484 2.38 13.96 11.81
N PHE A 485 1.76 14.00 10.66
CA PHE A 485 0.55 14.78 10.40
C PHE A 485 -0.53 13.90 9.78
N ASP A 486 -1.74 13.94 10.33
CA ASP A 486 -2.90 13.29 9.71
C ASP A 486 -3.55 14.25 8.70
N PRO A 487 -3.48 13.93 7.39
CA PRO A 487 -4.03 14.80 6.35
C PRO A 487 -5.57 14.86 6.31
N LEU A 488 -6.27 13.94 6.97
CA LEU A 488 -7.74 13.91 7.02
C LEU A 488 -8.28 14.73 8.20
N SER A 489 -7.79 14.48 9.41
CA SER A 489 -8.15 15.30 10.59
C SER A 489 -7.49 16.68 10.56
N ARG A 490 -6.39 16.83 9.81
CA ARG A 490 -5.53 18.03 9.74
C ARG A 490 -4.84 18.35 11.06
N GLU A 491 -4.50 17.34 11.81
CA GLU A 491 -3.85 17.46 13.12
C GLU A 491 -2.42 16.95 13.06
N THR A 492 -1.53 17.65 13.76
CA THR A 492 -0.18 17.12 14.04
C THR A 492 -0.30 16.10 15.16
N LEU A 493 0.04 14.85 14.86
CA LEU A 493 0.00 13.76 15.82
C LEU A 493 1.16 13.84 16.80
N TRP A 494 2.35 14.14 16.28
CA TRP A 494 3.56 14.42 17.05
C TRP A 494 4.55 15.22 16.21
N SER A 495 5.47 15.86 16.89
CA SER A 495 6.65 16.48 16.27
C SER A 495 7.85 16.33 17.16
N VAL A 496 9.03 16.20 16.56
CA VAL A 496 10.32 16.08 17.26
C VAL A 496 11.35 16.95 16.55
N ALA A 497 12.14 17.68 17.36
CA ALA A 497 13.30 18.42 16.89
C ALA A 497 14.54 17.56 17.11
N LEU A 498 15.30 17.32 16.05
CA LEU A 498 16.55 16.57 16.05
C LEU A 498 17.72 17.54 15.92
N GLU A 499 18.90 17.10 16.34
CA GLU A 499 20.12 17.84 16.07
C GLU A 499 20.54 17.64 14.61
N GLY A 500 20.92 18.74 13.94
CA GLY A 500 21.38 18.72 12.54
C GLY A 500 20.30 18.88 11.47
N GLU A 501 20.74 19.28 10.29
CA GLU A 501 19.90 19.51 9.13
C GLU A 501 19.49 18.19 8.46
N ILE A 502 18.24 18.09 7.98
CA ILE A 502 17.75 16.93 7.21
C ILE A 502 17.70 17.31 5.74
N TRP A 503 18.62 16.77 4.94
CA TRP A 503 18.71 17.00 3.51
C TRP A 503 18.05 15.88 2.70
N GLY A 504 18.18 14.63 3.16
CA GLY A 504 17.63 13.45 2.51
C GLY A 504 16.20 13.13 2.92
N GLY A 505 15.48 12.37 2.09
CA GLY A 505 14.15 11.90 2.41
C GLY A 505 14.17 10.84 3.52
N LEU A 506 13.11 10.81 4.31
CA LEU A 506 12.86 9.79 5.33
C LEU A 506 12.64 8.41 4.71
N ALA A 507 12.85 7.35 5.49
CA ALA A 507 12.33 6.03 5.19
C ALA A 507 11.35 5.61 6.28
N VAL A 508 10.19 5.08 5.88
CA VAL A 508 9.13 4.71 6.83
C VAL A 508 8.94 3.20 6.80
N GLY A 509 9.17 2.56 7.92
CA GLY A 509 8.93 1.14 8.14
C GLY A 509 7.59 0.86 8.83
N GLU A 510 7.35 -0.39 9.18
CA GLU A 510 6.12 -0.82 9.84
C GLU A 510 5.96 -0.20 11.23
N GLU A 511 7.06 -0.08 11.98
CA GLU A 511 7.09 0.38 13.36
C GLU A 511 7.78 1.73 13.54
N HIS A 512 8.76 2.05 12.68
CA HIS A 512 9.63 3.20 12.86
C HIS A 512 9.65 4.14 11.65
N VAL A 513 9.91 5.41 11.92
CA VAL A 513 10.34 6.41 10.95
C VAL A 513 11.86 6.57 11.09
N TYR A 514 12.58 6.34 10.01
CA TYR A 514 14.04 6.44 9.98
C TYR A 514 14.46 7.79 9.42
N VAL A 515 15.34 8.45 10.13
CA VAL A 515 15.86 9.78 9.81
C VAL A 515 17.37 9.77 9.91
N ALA A 516 18.04 10.34 8.93
CA ALA A 516 19.47 10.62 9.03
C ALA A 516 19.74 12.07 8.60
N GLY A 517 20.64 12.72 9.28
CA GLY A 517 20.95 14.13 9.09
C GLY A 517 22.44 14.40 8.88
N TRP A 518 22.73 15.68 8.78
CA TRP A 518 24.09 16.21 8.65
C TRP A 518 24.95 15.98 9.89
N ASP A 519 24.33 15.72 11.04
CA ASP A 519 24.99 15.34 12.29
C ASP A 519 25.65 13.95 12.26
N GLY A 520 25.40 13.17 11.22
CA GLY A 520 25.96 11.84 11.04
C GLY A 520 25.27 10.74 11.84
N VAL A 521 24.09 11.01 12.41
CA VAL A 521 23.35 10.05 13.23
C VAL A 521 22.10 9.56 12.49
N LEU A 522 22.00 8.24 12.34
CA LEU A 522 20.78 7.55 11.92
C LEU A 522 19.90 7.28 13.13
N ARG A 523 18.66 7.75 13.11
CA ARG A 523 17.70 7.61 14.21
C ARG A 523 16.49 6.81 13.74
N ALA A 524 15.96 5.97 14.62
CA ALA A 524 14.66 5.36 14.48
C ALA A 524 13.70 5.98 15.50
N LEU A 525 12.65 6.61 15.01
CA LEU A 525 11.58 7.18 15.82
C LEU A 525 10.39 6.22 15.81
N ASP A 526 9.76 6.00 16.94
CA ASP A 526 8.50 5.27 16.99
C ASP A 526 7.47 5.97 16.11
N ARG A 527 6.85 5.23 15.22
CA ARG A 527 5.96 5.78 14.20
C ARG A 527 4.70 6.43 14.78
N LEU A 528 4.24 5.99 15.95
CA LEU A 528 3.01 6.46 16.58
C LEU A 528 3.25 7.61 17.56
N THR A 529 4.39 7.61 18.26
CA THR A 529 4.68 8.58 19.34
C THR A 529 5.73 9.62 18.97
N GLY A 530 6.61 9.32 18.00
CA GLY A 530 7.75 10.15 17.65
C GLY A 530 8.93 10.02 18.62
N GLU A 531 8.85 9.17 19.63
CA GLU A 531 9.95 8.94 20.57
C GLU A 531 11.13 8.25 19.87
N GLU A 532 12.35 8.64 20.19
CA GLU A 532 13.55 7.97 19.70
C GLU A 532 13.67 6.57 20.32
N VAL A 533 13.66 5.53 19.48
CA VAL A 533 13.79 4.13 19.91
C VAL A 533 15.26 3.74 20.00
N TRP A 534 16.03 4.16 19.02
CA TRP A 534 17.48 3.99 18.97
C TRP A 534 18.13 5.03 18.04
N SER A 535 19.41 5.27 18.25
CA SER A 535 20.26 6.08 17.37
C SER A 535 21.61 5.39 17.16
N LEU A 536 22.23 5.68 16.00
CA LEU A 536 23.48 5.07 15.57
C LEU A 536 24.32 6.07 14.79
N GLU A 537 25.58 6.26 15.17
CA GLU A 537 26.52 7.05 14.39
C GLU A 537 26.90 6.30 13.10
N VAL A 538 26.54 6.86 11.96
CA VAL A 538 26.80 6.26 10.64
C VAL A 538 27.70 7.10 9.75
N GLY A 539 27.89 8.36 10.08
CA GLY A 539 28.57 9.37 9.26
C GLY A 539 27.58 10.26 8.51
N LYS A 540 28.07 11.35 7.93
CA LYS A 540 27.23 12.35 7.27
C LYS A 540 26.40 11.76 6.13
N THR A 541 25.10 12.02 6.17
CA THR A 541 24.15 11.50 5.20
C THR A 541 23.33 12.64 4.60
N THR A 542 23.55 12.93 3.32
CA THR A 542 22.74 13.83 2.51
C THR A 542 21.81 13.07 1.56
N ALA A 543 22.13 11.79 1.32
CA ALA A 543 21.26 10.86 0.61
C ALA A 543 20.02 10.53 1.43
N GLY A 544 18.87 10.33 0.77
CA GLY A 544 17.71 9.77 1.43
C GLY A 544 17.94 8.32 1.85
N LEU A 545 17.17 7.87 2.82
CA LEU A 545 17.20 6.50 3.31
C LEU A 545 16.29 5.60 2.47
N ALA A 546 16.56 4.29 2.44
CA ALA A 546 15.68 3.28 1.89
C ALA A 546 15.36 2.23 2.96
N TYR A 547 14.10 1.82 3.06
CA TYR A 547 13.67 0.74 3.94
C TYR A 547 13.12 -0.41 3.11
N ALA A 548 13.53 -1.63 3.40
CA ALA A 548 13.00 -2.83 2.77
C ALA A 548 13.21 -4.06 3.67
N GLN A 549 12.22 -4.95 3.72
CA GLN A 549 12.31 -6.26 4.39
C GLN A 549 12.85 -6.16 5.85
N GLY A 550 12.40 -5.16 6.62
CA GLY A 550 12.81 -5.01 8.02
C GLY A 550 14.18 -4.35 8.25
N HIS A 551 14.81 -3.83 7.20
CA HIS A 551 16.11 -3.18 7.27
C HIS A 551 16.08 -1.77 6.67
N VAL A 552 16.77 -0.83 7.30
CA VAL A 552 17.04 0.49 6.73
C VAL A 552 18.42 0.51 6.11
N TYR A 553 18.50 1.03 4.90
CA TYR A 553 19.73 1.21 4.14
C TYR A 553 20.13 2.68 4.15
N ALA A 554 21.35 2.96 4.57
CA ALA A 554 21.93 4.31 4.58
C ALA A 554 23.24 4.31 3.81
N ALA A 555 23.49 5.36 3.04
CA ALA A 555 24.76 5.59 2.39
C ALA A 555 25.31 6.95 2.79
N THR A 556 26.63 7.08 2.97
CA THR A 556 27.26 8.25 3.59
C THR A 556 28.24 8.96 2.66
N GLU A 557 28.53 10.22 2.99
CA GLU A 557 29.54 11.00 2.26
C GLU A 557 30.97 10.47 2.44
N GLU A 558 31.21 9.70 3.49
CA GLU A 558 32.47 8.99 3.69
C GLU A 558 32.61 7.72 2.83
N GLY A 559 31.58 7.40 2.04
CA GLY A 559 31.59 6.26 1.13
C GLY A 559 31.32 4.92 1.82
N ARG A 560 30.41 4.92 2.80
CA ARG A 560 29.91 3.71 3.45
C ARG A 560 28.49 3.40 3.00
N LEU A 561 28.18 2.10 2.84
CA LEU A 561 26.81 1.59 2.75
C LEU A 561 26.56 0.72 3.97
N LEU A 562 25.49 1.00 4.70
CA LEU A 562 25.07 0.24 5.86
C LEU A 562 23.66 -0.32 5.64
N ALA A 563 23.41 -1.54 6.13
CA ALA A 563 22.06 -2.05 6.38
C ALA A 563 21.92 -2.28 7.89
N VAL A 564 20.88 -1.70 8.46
CA VAL A 564 20.62 -1.71 9.91
C VAL A 564 19.24 -2.34 10.15
N ASP A 565 19.16 -3.28 11.09
CA ASP A 565 17.92 -3.95 11.45
C ASP A 565 17.01 -3.05 12.32
N ARG A 566 15.81 -3.54 12.63
CA ARG A 566 14.81 -2.80 13.44
C ARG A 566 15.30 -2.48 14.86
N ARG A 567 16.33 -3.17 15.36
CA ARG A 567 16.92 -2.97 16.70
C ARG A 567 18.11 -2.04 16.71
N GLY A 568 18.46 -1.46 15.56
CA GLY A 568 19.62 -0.58 15.42
C GLY A 568 20.95 -1.32 15.28
N GLN A 569 20.94 -2.63 14.95
CA GLN A 569 22.17 -3.40 14.73
C GLN A 569 22.59 -3.34 13.28
N VAL A 570 23.83 -2.99 13.01
CA VAL A 570 24.43 -3.07 11.68
C VAL A 570 24.58 -4.53 11.31
N VAL A 571 23.85 -4.97 10.28
CA VAL A 571 23.87 -6.34 9.77
C VAL A 571 24.71 -6.50 8.50
N PHE A 572 24.99 -5.37 7.84
CA PHE A 572 25.89 -5.30 6.68
C PHE A 572 26.55 -3.94 6.62
N GLU A 573 27.81 -3.93 6.24
CA GLU A 573 28.58 -2.72 5.96
C GLU A 573 29.54 -2.93 4.81
N ALA A 574 29.60 -1.96 3.90
CA ALA A 574 30.63 -1.84 2.87
C ALA A 574 31.21 -0.43 2.91
N SER A 575 32.50 -0.29 2.66
CA SER A 575 33.23 0.98 2.69
C SER A 575 34.10 1.17 1.44
N GLY A 576 34.67 2.37 1.27
CA GLY A 576 35.55 2.66 0.14
C GLY A 576 34.80 2.91 -1.18
N LEU A 577 33.50 3.28 -1.12
CA LEU A 577 32.70 3.51 -2.32
C LEU A 577 32.95 4.92 -2.92
N GLY A 578 33.65 5.81 -2.19
CA GLY A 578 33.67 7.22 -2.46
C GLY A 578 32.38 7.92 -1.97
N PRO A 579 32.32 9.26 -1.94
CA PRO A 579 31.17 9.99 -1.42
C PRO A 579 29.86 9.54 -2.10
N VAL A 580 28.82 9.27 -1.31
CA VAL A 580 27.50 8.87 -1.80
C VAL A 580 26.48 9.91 -1.37
N GLN A 581 25.79 10.48 -2.35
CA GLN A 581 24.72 11.49 -2.16
C GLN A 581 23.40 11.06 -2.80
N VAL A 582 23.35 9.83 -3.34
CA VAL A 582 22.16 9.22 -3.94
C VAL A 582 21.68 8.10 -3.04
N PRO A 583 20.37 8.04 -2.70
CA PRO A 583 19.84 6.97 -1.86
C PRO A 583 20.14 5.58 -2.42
N PRO A 584 20.44 4.59 -1.56
CA PRO A 584 20.51 3.20 -1.98
C PRO A 584 19.20 2.75 -2.65
N LEU A 585 19.29 1.92 -3.68
CA LEU A 585 18.13 1.34 -4.35
C LEU A 585 18.08 -0.17 -4.10
N PRO A 586 17.25 -0.65 -3.15
CA PRO A 586 17.01 -2.06 -2.96
C PRO A 586 16.18 -2.64 -4.11
N LEU A 587 16.64 -3.75 -4.68
CA LEU A 587 16.01 -4.57 -5.71
C LEU A 587 15.84 -6.00 -5.19
N PRO A 588 15.09 -6.89 -5.87
CA PRO A 588 14.87 -8.26 -5.40
C PRO A 588 16.15 -9.07 -5.10
N GLU A 589 17.17 -8.90 -5.93
CA GLU A 589 18.39 -9.72 -5.85
C GLU A 589 19.64 -8.93 -5.46
N GLU A 590 19.57 -7.60 -5.45
CA GLU A 590 20.71 -6.73 -5.20
C GLU A 590 20.33 -5.38 -4.60
N VAL A 591 21.29 -4.72 -3.98
CA VAL A 591 21.21 -3.32 -3.53
C VAL A 591 22.19 -2.51 -4.37
N LEU A 592 21.70 -1.43 -4.96
CA LEU A 592 22.49 -0.55 -5.80
C LEU A 592 22.89 0.71 -5.03
N VAL A 593 24.11 1.14 -5.24
CA VAL A 593 24.66 2.39 -4.69
C VAL A 593 25.46 3.10 -5.77
N VAL A 594 25.27 4.39 -5.91
CA VAL A 594 26.08 5.19 -6.84
C VAL A 594 26.87 6.23 -6.07
N SER A 595 28.20 6.29 -6.32
CA SER A 595 29.05 7.34 -5.75
C SER A 595 28.94 8.63 -6.57
N LEU A 596 29.28 9.76 -5.93
CA LEU A 596 29.32 11.07 -6.59
C LEU A 596 30.24 11.04 -7.83
N SER A 597 31.34 10.28 -7.78
CA SER A 597 32.27 10.12 -8.93
C SER A 597 31.67 9.29 -10.09
N GLY A 598 30.38 8.92 -10.04
CA GLY A 598 29.69 8.19 -11.11
C GLY A 598 30.05 6.73 -11.21
N ARG A 599 30.31 6.07 -10.10
CA ARG A 599 30.47 4.61 -10.04
C ARG A 599 29.24 3.96 -9.44
N LEU A 600 28.59 3.11 -10.19
CA LEU A 600 27.47 2.28 -9.73
C LEU A 600 28.03 0.97 -9.17
N TYR A 601 27.77 0.72 -7.89
CA TYR A 601 28.12 -0.52 -7.18
C TYR A 601 26.90 -1.40 -7.05
N ARG A 602 27.08 -2.71 -7.23
CA ARG A 602 26.04 -3.73 -7.17
C ARG A 602 26.39 -4.72 -6.06
N PHE A 603 25.55 -4.79 -5.01
CA PHE A 603 25.68 -5.72 -3.90
C PHE A 603 24.57 -6.74 -3.97
N GLY A 604 24.89 -7.99 -4.20
CA GLY A 604 23.94 -9.11 -4.30
C GLY A 604 24.30 -10.26 -3.37
N VAL A 605 23.39 -11.23 -3.26
CA VAL A 605 23.64 -12.46 -2.46
C VAL A 605 24.77 -13.24 -3.10
N GLY A 606 25.81 -13.56 -2.28
CA GLY A 606 27.01 -14.28 -2.65
C GLY A 606 26.76 -15.74 -3.04
#